data_c4fc9718628af7e27adfcd705a9e8975
#
_entry.id   c4fc9718628af7e27adfcd705a9e8975
#
_cell.length_a   1.000
_cell.length_b   1.000
_cell.length_c   1.000
_cell.angle_alpha   90.00
_cell.angle_beta   90.00
_cell.angle_gamma   90.00
#
_symmetry.space_group_name_H-M   'P 1'
#
loop_
_entity.id
_entity.type
_entity.pdbx_description
1 polymer ?
#
loop_
_entity_poly.entity_id
_entity_poly.type
_entity_poly.pdbx_seq_one_letter_code
_entity_poly.pdbx_strand_id
1 'polypeptide(L)'
;MRVKQTDEEKQILKMIGNNIKFYRINNNCSNKDTDEYGRVSQEKLAELSGTSSSMIANLEAANVIQTMSIVMLRRIAVVLNIPLYAFFLEKPIKNPPKD
;
A
#
# COMPACT_ATOMS: atom_id res chain seq x y z
N MET A 1 -15.54 -23.03 9.86
CA MET A 1 -16.62 -22.06 9.60
C MET A 1 -16.00 -20.74 9.14
N ARG A 2 -16.53 -20.21 8.05
CA ARG A 2 -16.01 -18.93 7.53
C ARG A 2 -16.74 -17.78 8.22
N VAL A 3 -15.96 -16.86 8.79
CA VAL A 3 -16.51 -15.66 9.41
C VAL A 3 -16.62 -14.57 8.35
N LYS A 4 -17.79 -13.98 8.25
CA LYS A 4 -18.01 -12.88 7.32
C LYS A 4 -17.34 -11.62 7.86
N GLN A 5 -16.68 -10.88 6.97
CA GLN A 5 -16.01 -9.63 7.37
C GLN A 5 -17.03 -8.59 7.81
N THR A 6 -16.71 -7.90 8.90
CA THR A 6 -17.53 -6.81 9.41
C THR A 6 -17.25 -5.54 8.60
N ASP A 7 -18.13 -4.56 8.75
CA ASP A 7 -17.93 -3.25 8.11
C ASP A 7 -16.67 -2.56 8.61
N GLU A 8 -16.34 -2.72 9.89
CA GLU A 8 -15.12 -2.16 10.45
C GLU A 8 -13.87 -2.77 9.81
N GLU A 9 -13.87 -4.07 9.60
CA GLU A 9 -12.75 -4.76 8.94
C GLU A 9 -12.60 -4.30 7.50
N LYS A 10 -13.71 -4.11 6.80
CA LYS A 10 -13.69 -3.60 5.42
C LYS A 10 -13.13 -2.17 5.38
N GLN A 11 -13.49 -1.33 6.37
CA GLN A 11 -12.97 0.03 6.45
C GLN A 11 -11.47 0.04 6.68
N ILE A 12 -10.96 -0.86 7.51
CA ILE A 12 -9.52 -0.98 7.75
C ILE A 12 -8.79 -1.34 6.45
N LEU A 13 -9.32 -2.29 5.70
CA LEU A 13 -8.73 -2.71 4.43
C LEU A 13 -8.73 -1.56 3.41
N LYS A 14 -9.80 -0.80 3.35
CA LYS A 14 -9.86 0.37 2.47
C LYS A 14 -8.88 1.46 2.89
N MET A 15 -8.74 1.68 4.19
CA MET A 15 -7.77 2.64 4.72
C MET A 15 -6.35 2.26 4.30
N ILE A 16 -6.00 0.99 4.45
CA ILE A 16 -4.68 0.49 4.06
C ILE A 16 -4.47 0.68 2.57
N GLY A 17 -5.46 0.31 1.75
CA GLY A 17 -5.39 0.46 0.30
C GLY A 17 -5.21 1.92 -0.13
N ASN A 18 -5.95 2.83 0.49
CA ASN A 18 -5.84 4.26 0.22
C ASN A 18 -4.45 4.78 0.58
N ASN A 19 -3.90 4.31 1.70
CA ASN A 19 -2.58 4.71 2.14
C ASN A 19 -1.49 4.17 1.20
N ILE A 20 -1.64 2.95 0.72
CA ILE A 20 -0.71 2.38 -0.28
C ILE A 20 -0.69 3.28 -1.51
N LYS A 21 -1.86 3.63 -2.03
CA LYS A 21 -1.96 4.50 -3.21
C LYS A 21 -1.34 5.87 -2.95
N PHE A 22 -1.62 6.46 -1.80
CA PHE A 22 -1.07 7.77 -1.44
C PHE A 22 0.46 7.75 -1.46
N TYR A 23 1.07 6.76 -0.81
CA TYR A 23 2.53 6.71 -0.71
C TYR A 23 3.17 6.31 -2.04
N ARG A 24 2.48 5.50 -2.83
CA ARG A 24 2.98 5.15 -4.16
C ARG A 24 3.09 6.38 -5.06
N ILE A 25 2.15 7.29 -4.93
CA ILE A 25 2.07 8.48 -5.79
C ILE A 25 2.85 9.66 -5.22
N ASN A 26 2.85 9.83 -3.91
CA ASN A 26 3.33 11.06 -3.28
C ASN A 26 4.63 10.93 -2.51
N ASN A 27 5.13 9.71 -2.30
CA ASN A 27 6.36 9.55 -1.54
C ASN A 27 7.56 9.61 -2.47
N ASN A 28 8.57 10.40 -2.08
CA ASN A 28 9.81 10.47 -2.83
C ASN A 28 10.64 9.23 -2.55
N CYS A 29 10.31 8.15 -3.22
CA CYS A 29 11.13 6.96 -3.17
C CYS A 29 12.44 7.29 -3.89
N SER A 30 13.56 7.18 -3.20
CA SER A 30 14.86 7.37 -3.81
C SER A 30 15.25 6.13 -4.63
N ASN A 31 14.28 5.54 -5.30
CA ASN A 31 14.44 4.32 -6.06
C ASN A 31 14.60 4.68 -7.54
N LYS A 32 15.52 3.99 -8.22
CA LYS A 32 15.76 4.17 -9.65
C LYS A 32 14.55 3.81 -10.51
N ASP A 33 13.59 3.10 -9.94
CA ASP A 33 12.41 2.60 -10.66
C ASP A 33 11.22 3.54 -10.60
N THR A 34 11.43 4.77 -10.15
CA THR A 34 10.37 5.78 -10.13
C THR A 34 10.31 6.52 -11.47
N ASP A 35 9.16 7.13 -11.75
CA ASP A 35 9.05 8.03 -12.88
C ASP A 35 9.74 9.37 -12.56
N GLU A 36 9.66 10.33 -13.50
CA GLU A 36 10.32 11.65 -13.34
C GLU A 36 9.79 12.45 -12.14
N TYR A 37 8.63 12.06 -11.60
CA TYR A 37 8.03 12.73 -10.43
C TYR A 37 8.24 11.96 -9.14
N GLY A 38 9.02 10.89 -9.17
CA GLY A 38 9.27 10.07 -7.99
C GLY A 38 8.14 9.09 -7.66
N ARG A 39 7.23 8.84 -8.60
CA ARG A 39 6.12 7.92 -8.40
C ARG A 39 6.48 6.52 -8.88
N VAL A 40 5.93 5.53 -8.20
CA VAL A 40 6.08 4.12 -8.59
C VAL A 40 4.75 3.65 -9.16
N SER A 41 4.78 3.00 -10.33
CA SER A 41 3.55 2.44 -10.92
C SER A 41 3.07 1.24 -10.12
N GLN A 42 1.80 0.88 -10.29
CA GLN A 42 1.25 -0.32 -9.67
C GLN A 42 2.03 -1.57 -10.11
N GLU A 43 2.36 -1.64 -11.39
CA GLU A 43 3.10 -2.77 -11.96
C GLU A 43 4.49 -2.87 -11.34
N LYS A 44 5.20 -1.75 -11.22
CA LYS A 44 6.54 -1.74 -10.64
C LYS A 44 6.50 -2.05 -9.17
N LEU A 45 5.52 -1.52 -8.43
CA LEU A 45 5.36 -1.84 -7.02
C LEU A 45 5.14 -3.34 -6.83
N ALA A 46 4.28 -3.94 -7.68
CA ALA A 46 4.01 -5.37 -7.62
C ALA A 46 5.29 -6.19 -7.88
N GLU A 47 6.03 -5.82 -8.92
CA GLU A 47 7.29 -6.49 -9.25
C GLU A 47 8.28 -6.44 -8.10
N LEU A 48 8.50 -5.26 -7.55
CA LEU A 48 9.50 -5.05 -6.50
C LEU A 48 9.08 -5.68 -5.16
N SER A 49 7.79 -5.78 -4.89
CA SER A 49 7.30 -6.39 -3.65
C SER A 49 7.00 -7.87 -3.76
N GLY A 50 7.11 -8.44 -4.97
CA GLY A 50 6.92 -9.87 -5.16
C GLY A 50 5.47 -10.32 -5.24
N THR A 51 4.59 -9.47 -5.77
CA THR A 51 3.19 -9.82 -5.96
C THR A 51 2.76 -9.47 -7.39
N SER A 52 1.46 -9.58 -7.67
CA SER A 52 0.92 -9.27 -9.01
C SER A 52 0.39 -7.84 -9.06
N SER A 53 0.37 -7.26 -10.26
CA SER A 53 -0.22 -5.95 -10.46
C SER A 53 -1.72 -5.97 -10.14
N SER A 54 -2.40 -7.10 -10.36
CA SER A 54 -3.80 -7.26 -9.98
C SER A 54 -4.00 -7.13 -8.48
N MET A 55 -3.09 -7.69 -7.68
CA MET A 55 -3.15 -7.57 -6.23
C MET A 55 -3.06 -6.10 -5.81
N ILE A 56 -2.08 -5.37 -6.35
CA ILE A 56 -1.92 -3.96 -6.00
C ILE A 56 -3.14 -3.15 -6.46
N ALA A 57 -3.61 -3.39 -7.68
CA ALA A 57 -4.79 -2.69 -8.19
C ALA A 57 -6.01 -2.94 -7.31
N ASN A 58 -6.22 -4.18 -6.87
CA ASN A 58 -7.34 -4.54 -6.01
C ASN A 58 -7.22 -3.89 -4.62
N LEU A 59 -6.00 -3.83 -4.07
CA LEU A 59 -5.78 -3.16 -2.78
C LEU A 59 -6.15 -1.68 -2.83
N GLU A 60 -5.88 -1.03 -3.95
CA GLU A 60 -6.13 0.40 -4.11
C GLU A 60 -7.55 0.72 -4.58
N ALA A 61 -8.29 -0.26 -5.06
CA ALA A 61 -9.63 -0.03 -5.62
C ALA A 61 -10.66 0.22 -4.51
N ALA A 62 -11.44 1.29 -4.67
CA ALA A 62 -12.40 1.69 -3.65
C ALA A 62 -13.55 0.69 -3.45
N ASN A 63 -13.89 -0.07 -4.49
CA ASN A 63 -15.04 -0.98 -4.47
C ASN A 63 -14.66 -2.45 -4.39
N VAL A 64 -13.38 -2.74 -4.15
CA VAL A 64 -12.89 -4.12 -4.03
C VAL A 64 -12.30 -4.30 -2.64
N ILE A 65 -12.67 -5.40 -1.99
CA ILE A 65 -12.11 -5.75 -0.68
C ILE A 65 -11.05 -6.82 -0.92
N GLN A 66 -9.81 -6.46 -0.70
CA GLN A 66 -8.66 -7.34 -0.89
C GLN A 66 -7.91 -7.47 0.43
N THR A 67 -7.69 -8.70 0.85
CA THR A 67 -6.85 -8.97 2.01
C THR A 67 -5.40 -9.22 1.58
N MET A 68 -4.48 -9.06 2.53
CA MET A 68 -3.08 -9.33 2.30
C MET A 68 -2.43 -9.77 3.59
N SER A 69 -1.29 -10.47 3.48
CA SER A 69 -0.54 -10.84 4.67
C SER A 69 0.23 -9.63 5.19
N ILE A 70 0.56 -9.67 6.48
CA ILE A 70 1.39 -8.62 7.09
C ILE A 70 2.79 -8.61 6.46
N VAL A 71 3.29 -9.77 6.05
CA VAL A 71 4.59 -9.87 5.40
C VAL A 71 4.57 -9.14 4.06
N MET A 72 3.50 -9.32 3.26
CA MET A 72 3.35 -8.62 1.99
C MET A 72 3.25 -7.11 2.22
N LEU A 73 2.49 -6.70 3.22
CA LEU A 73 2.34 -5.29 3.54
C LEU A 73 3.69 -4.67 3.92
N ARG A 74 4.51 -5.39 4.68
CA ARG A 74 5.85 -4.93 5.02
C ARG A 74 6.72 -4.79 3.78
N ARG A 75 6.65 -5.74 2.84
CA ARG A 75 7.41 -5.66 1.59
C ARG A 75 7.03 -4.40 0.81
N ILE A 76 5.74 -4.10 0.74
CA ILE A 76 5.26 -2.88 0.07
C ILE A 76 5.83 -1.65 0.79
N ALA A 77 5.82 -1.63 2.11
CA ALA A 77 6.35 -0.52 2.89
C ALA A 77 7.85 -0.30 2.60
N VAL A 78 8.62 -1.38 2.52
CA VAL A 78 10.04 -1.30 2.22
C VAL A 78 10.27 -0.70 0.84
N VAL A 79 9.51 -1.15 -0.17
CA VAL A 79 9.63 -0.61 -1.53
C VAL A 79 9.30 0.88 -1.55
N LEU A 80 8.27 1.29 -0.83
CA LEU A 80 7.85 2.70 -0.77
C LEU A 80 8.70 3.54 0.19
N ASN A 81 9.64 2.90 0.90
CA ASN A 81 10.55 3.56 1.83
C ASN A 81 9.81 4.29 2.96
N ILE A 82 8.80 3.65 3.50
CA ILE A 82 8.02 4.18 4.62
C ILE A 82 7.96 3.13 5.75
N PRO A 83 7.71 3.56 6.99
CA PRO A 83 7.51 2.60 8.08
C PRO A 83 6.16 1.89 7.91
N LEU A 84 6.07 0.67 8.41
CA LEU A 84 4.85 -0.13 8.28
C LEU A 84 3.64 0.58 8.89
N TYR A 85 3.82 1.26 10.03
CA TYR A 85 2.71 1.91 10.71
C TYR A 85 2.00 2.96 9.83
N ALA A 86 2.69 3.48 8.82
CA ALA A 86 2.12 4.53 7.97
C ALA A 86 0.87 4.06 7.23
N PHE A 87 0.74 2.76 6.98
CA PHE A 87 -0.46 2.23 6.33
C PHE A 87 -1.68 2.20 7.24
N PHE A 88 -1.48 2.36 8.55
CA PHE A 88 -2.55 2.28 9.54
C PHE A 88 -3.01 3.64 10.03
N LEU A 89 -2.54 4.71 9.41
CA LEU A 89 -2.97 6.06 9.74
C LEU A 89 -4.30 6.37 9.04
N GLU A 90 -5.22 6.98 9.76
CA GLU A 90 -6.51 7.37 9.16
C GLU A 90 -6.31 8.38 8.04
N LYS A 91 -5.33 9.27 8.20
CA LYS A 91 -4.95 10.23 7.17
C LYS A 91 -3.47 10.08 6.92
N PRO A 92 -3.06 9.83 5.67
CA PRO A 92 -1.64 9.71 5.37
C PRO A 92 -0.93 11.04 5.54
N ILE A 93 0.34 10.95 5.91
CA ILE A 93 1.22 12.13 6.03
C ILE A 93 2.41 11.92 5.12
N LYS A 94 2.90 13.01 4.53
CA LYS A 94 4.11 12.92 3.70
C LYS A 94 5.33 12.67 4.58
N ASN A 95 6.20 11.81 4.11
CA ASN A 95 7.47 11.49 4.78
C ASN A 95 7.26 11.14 6.26
N PRO A 96 6.46 10.07 6.56
CA PRO A 96 6.24 9.69 7.94
C PRO A 96 7.58 9.36 8.61
N PRO A 97 7.78 9.78 9.87
CA PRO A 97 9.05 9.52 10.53
C PRO A 97 9.30 8.03 10.68
N LYS A 98 10.53 7.63 10.38
CA LYS A 98 10.96 6.25 10.56
C LYS A 98 11.59 6.11 11.95
N ASP A 99 11.34 4.97 12.55
CA ASP A 99 11.93 4.68 13.84
C ASP A 99 13.42 4.39 13.71
#